data_06f42da8d9dfce124a713b32ff15f2bf
#
_entry.id   06f42da8d9dfce124a713b32ff15f2bf
#
_cell.length_a   1.000
_cell.length_b   1.000
_cell.length_c   1.000
_cell.angle_alpha   90.00
_cell.angle_beta   90.00
_cell.angle_gamma   90.00
#
_symmetry.space_group_name_H-M   'P 1'
#
loop_
_entity.id
_entity.type
_entity.pdbx_description
1 polymer ?
#
loop_
_entity_poly.entity_id
_entity_poly.type
_entity_poly.pdbx_seq_one_letter_code
_entity_poly.pdbx_strand_id
1 'polypeptide(L)'
;MQSNCREAIPDFWPSASALTPVFSAPILIRKPPLPQSLVSVVVPVRDEAATLDETLAALVDQVDFEGRPIPPSHYEVIVFTNNCVDESAAIVRQFARQHPEHQIHLIDQTLPPEEACIGRVRQILMDEAYRRRCWVAQPQGIIASTDGDSRVDRQWIAAMLHEFERGADAVGGRTVTQRAQRNALDARTRATYLRFVGYRYLIKQLEDCLDPDPFDCPPRHYQFFGANFALTHEMYALVGGLPPLPTGEDVALHQALLAFGAKVRHSFLMKVTTSARQQGRASLGLADRLAQFQQLSQHQQVFLVEPGAAVEAKLRARRDLRRYWRHYSADQPALLRPTLASLATRLAVPITMLQQAMEQSSSPGELYQQIEQHQQAAGLWQEQWGTVAIDKAIADLRLRLYRLRQQTPIATSLPLLP
;
A
#
# COMPACT_ATOMS: atom_id res chain seq x y z
N MET A 1 31.28 21.05 1.25
CA MET A 1 30.91 20.97 -0.19
C MET A 1 29.90 19.86 -0.33
N GLN A 2 28.61 20.19 -0.19
CA GLN A 2 27.49 19.28 -0.39
C GLN A 2 27.09 19.38 -1.86
N SER A 3 27.33 18.34 -2.63
CA SER A 3 26.91 18.27 -4.03
C SER A 3 25.42 17.90 -4.09
N ASN A 4 24.60 18.87 -4.49
CA ASN A 4 23.22 18.70 -4.91
C ASN A 4 23.13 17.78 -6.13
N CYS A 5 22.81 16.50 -5.95
CA CYS A 5 22.26 15.68 -7.02
C CYS A 5 20.73 15.80 -7.01
N ARG A 6 20.22 16.94 -7.46
CA ARG A 6 18.91 17.03 -8.09
C ARG A 6 19.13 16.75 -9.58
N GLU A 7 18.99 15.49 -9.99
CA GLU A 7 18.82 15.20 -11.40
C GLU A 7 17.53 15.87 -11.88
N ALA A 8 17.65 16.63 -12.96
CA ALA A 8 16.57 17.37 -13.57
C ALA A 8 15.42 16.42 -13.94
N ILE A 9 14.25 16.69 -13.40
CA ILE A 9 12.98 16.09 -13.82
C ILE A 9 12.74 16.58 -15.26
N PRO A 10 12.47 15.70 -16.24
CA PRO A 10 12.23 16.12 -17.62
C PRO A 10 11.06 17.11 -17.70
N ASP A 11 11.18 18.13 -18.56
CA ASP A 11 10.19 19.20 -18.81
C ASP A 11 8.83 18.74 -19.40
N PHE A 12 8.47 17.48 -19.23
CA PHE A 12 7.19 16.88 -19.69
C PHE A 12 6.11 16.81 -18.60
N TRP A 13 6.25 17.57 -17.54
CA TRP A 13 5.31 17.64 -16.46
C TRP A 13 4.15 18.55 -16.83
N PRO A 14 2.88 18.12 -16.72
CA PRO A 14 1.77 19.05 -16.78
C PRO A 14 1.94 20.08 -15.67
N SER A 15 1.91 21.36 -16.02
CA SER A 15 1.98 22.45 -15.06
C SER A 15 0.91 22.27 -13.97
N ALA A 16 1.17 22.68 -12.73
CA ALA A 16 0.24 22.61 -11.60
C ALA A 16 -1.16 23.17 -11.92
N SER A 17 -1.27 24.07 -12.90
CA SER A 17 -2.54 24.61 -13.42
C SER A 17 -3.40 23.59 -14.19
N ALA A 18 -2.82 22.47 -14.67
CA ALA A 18 -3.56 21.41 -15.36
C ALA A 18 -4.15 20.37 -14.40
N LEU A 19 -3.78 20.38 -13.11
CA LEU A 19 -4.22 19.42 -12.09
C LEU A 19 -5.50 19.83 -11.34
N THR A 20 -5.96 21.08 -11.53
CA THR A 20 -7.12 21.66 -10.86
C THR A 20 -8.51 21.08 -11.23
N PRO A 21 -8.74 20.42 -12.36
CA PRO A 21 -10.07 19.92 -12.71
C PRO A 21 -10.46 18.58 -12.07
N VAL A 22 -9.52 17.83 -11.47
CA VAL A 22 -9.78 16.44 -11.01
C VAL A 22 -10.64 16.38 -9.75
N PHE A 23 -10.70 17.47 -8.97
CA PHE A 23 -11.33 17.48 -7.65
C PHE A 23 -12.43 18.55 -7.54
N SER A 24 -13.44 18.49 -8.40
CA SER A 24 -14.63 19.38 -8.36
C SER A 24 -15.69 18.94 -7.34
N ALA A 25 -15.33 18.03 -6.40
CA ALA A 25 -16.25 17.54 -5.39
C ALA A 25 -16.72 18.65 -4.42
N PRO A 26 -17.96 18.60 -3.91
CA PRO A 26 -18.47 19.59 -2.97
C PRO A 26 -17.66 19.61 -1.67
N ILE A 27 -17.57 20.79 -1.04
CA ILE A 27 -16.93 20.97 0.27
C ILE A 27 -17.74 20.23 1.33
N LEU A 28 -17.19 19.20 1.92
CA LEU A 28 -17.86 18.41 2.96
C LEU A 28 -17.62 18.99 4.37
N ILE A 29 -16.42 19.52 4.60
CA ILE A 29 -16.04 20.11 5.89
C ILE A 29 -15.75 21.62 5.70
N ARG A 30 -16.64 22.48 6.21
CA ARG A 30 -16.53 23.93 6.05
C ARG A 30 -15.47 24.58 6.94
N LYS A 31 -15.17 23.95 8.11
CA LYS A 31 -14.15 24.46 9.03
C LYS A 31 -12.77 24.27 8.37
N PRO A 32 -11.97 25.32 8.18
CA PRO A 32 -10.62 25.17 7.61
C PRO A 32 -9.72 24.34 8.51
N PRO A 33 -8.73 23.62 7.95
CA PRO A 33 -7.70 22.99 8.76
C PRO A 33 -6.84 24.04 9.46
N LEU A 34 -6.21 23.66 10.57
CA LEU A 34 -5.28 24.54 11.26
C LEU A 34 -4.01 24.77 10.42
N PRO A 35 -3.42 25.97 10.43
CA PRO A 35 -2.22 26.26 9.63
C PRO A 35 -1.03 25.32 9.92
N GLN A 36 -0.93 24.79 11.13
CA GLN A 36 0.13 23.86 11.56
C GLN A 36 -0.15 22.39 11.17
N SER A 37 -1.35 22.10 10.66
CA SER A 37 -1.76 20.73 10.33
C SER A 37 -0.96 20.22 9.14
N LEU A 38 -0.20 19.13 9.35
CA LEU A 38 0.62 18.46 8.33
C LEU A 38 -0.09 17.23 7.76
N VAL A 39 -0.92 16.56 8.58
CA VAL A 39 -1.51 15.27 8.23
C VAL A 39 -3.03 15.33 8.30
N SER A 40 -3.72 14.86 7.26
CA SER A 40 -5.14 14.52 7.29
C SER A 40 -5.29 13.00 7.34
N VAL A 41 -5.76 12.48 8.47
CA VAL A 41 -6.05 11.04 8.64
C VAL A 41 -7.48 10.77 8.21
N VAL A 42 -7.66 9.88 7.24
CA VAL A 42 -8.99 9.48 6.75
C VAL A 42 -9.39 8.12 7.30
N VAL A 43 -10.63 8.02 7.79
CA VAL A 43 -11.18 6.83 8.46
C VAL A 43 -12.56 6.49 7.87
N PRO A 44 -12.64 5.57 6.90
CA PRO A 44 -13.92 5.04 6.43
C PRO A 44 -14.55 4.14 7.51
N VAL A 45 -15.83 4.32 7.77
CA VAL A 45 -16.58 3.59 8.81
C VAL A 45 -17.89 3.08 8.23
N ARG A 46 -18.19 1.80 8.48
CA ARG A 46 -19.49 1.19 8.24
C ARG A 46 -19.78 0.18 9.33
N ASP A 47 -20.74 0.52 10.24
CA ASP A 47 -21.18 -0.33 11.34
C ASP A 47 -20.02 -0.83 12.24
N GLU A 48 -19.20 0.09 12.75
CA GLU A 48 -18.03 -0.22 13.59
C GLU A 48 -18.19 0.25 15.05
N ALA A 49 -19.43 0.42 15.55
CA ALA A 49 -19.68 0.91 16.90
C ALA A 49 -18.91 0.15 18.00
N ALA A 50 -18.67 -1.15 17.80
CA ALA A 50 -17.97 -1.99 18.77
C ALA A 50 -16.45 -1.69 18.91
N THR A 51 -15.82 -1.05 17.93
CA THR A 51 -14.36 -0.85 17.87
C THR A 51 -13.94 0.59 17.67
N LEU A 52 -14.87 1.44 17.24
CA LEU A 52 -14.57 2.80 16.79
C LEU A 52 -14.01 3.69 17.90
N ASP A 53 -14.47 3.53 19.13
CA ASP A 53 -13.96 4.29 20.29
C ASP A 53 -12.47 3.99 20.53
N GLU A 54 -12.06 2.71 20.48
CA GLU A 54 -10.65 2.31 20.58
C GLU A 54 -9.81 2.84 19.40
N THR A 55 -10.38 2.87 18.20
CA THR A 55 -9.72 3.41 17.01
C THR A 55 -9.46 4.91 17.16
N LEU A 56 -10.46 5.67 17.57
CA LEU A 56 -10.34 7.11 17.80
C LEU A 56 -9.39 7.43 18.95
N ALA A 57 -9.46 6.67 20.06
CA ALA A 57 -8.55 6.82 21.19
C ALA A 57 -7.08 6.61 20.77
N ALA A 58 -6.80 5.60 19.92
CA ALA A 58 -5.46 5.37 19.42
C ALA A 58 -4.97 6.52 18.50
N LEU A 59 -5.88 7.17 17.76
CA LEU A 59 -5.53 8.29 16.87
C LEU A 59 -5.23 9.58 17.64
N VAL A 60 -5.79 9.78 18.82
CA VAL A 60 -5.51 10.98 19.64
C VAL A 60 -4.35 10.79 20.63
N ASP A 61 -3.99 9.54 20.98
CA ASP A 61 -2.86 9.22 21.86
C ASP A 61 -1.56 9.04 21.06
N GLN A 62 -1.15 10.06 20.28
CA GLN A 62 0.05 10.00 19.45
C GLN A 62 1.24 10.69 20.11
N VAL A 63 2.41 10.02 20.03
CA VAL A 63 3.67 10.52 20.57
C VAL A 63 4.79 10.47 19.52
N ASP A 64 5.82 11.29 19.72
CA ASP A 64 7.07 11.21 18.97
C ASP A 64 7.96 10.02 19.41
N PHE A 65 9.14 9.87 18.82
CA PHE A 65 10.04 8.78 19.17
C PHE A 65 10.67 8.91 20.56
N GLU A 66 10.63 10.10 21.16
CA GLU A 66 11.04 10.35 22.54
C GLU A 66 9.90 10.20 23.55
N GLY A 67 8.70 9.85 23.08
CA GLY A 67 7.51 9.65 23.91
C GLY A 67 6.78 10.94 24.29
N ARG A 68 7.10 12.08 23.69
CA ARG A 68 6.40 13.37 23.91
C ARG A 68 5.12 13.42 23.08
N PRO A 69 4.01 13.92 23.61
CA PRO A 69 2.76 14.04 22.85
C PRO A 69 2.94 14.87 21.57
N ILE A 70 2.42 14.36 20.44
CA ILE A 70 2.32 15.15 19.20
C ILE A 70 1.21 16.18 19.38
N PRO A 71 1.47 17.47 19.12
CA PRO A 71 0.45 18.51 19.29
C PRO A 71 -0.82 18.21 18.45
N PRO A 72 -2.02 18.29 19.04
CA PRO A 72 -3.27 18.05 18.31
C PRO A 72 -3.48 18.96 17.09
N SER A 73 -2.77 20.10 17.03
CA SER A 73 -2.80 21.02 15.89
C SER A 73 -2.03 20.53 14.66
N HIS A 74 -1.17 19.50 14.80
CA HIS A 74 -0.33 19.01 13.71
C HIS A 74 -1.05 18.03 12.78
N TYR A 75 -2.21 17.54 13.15
CA TYR A 75 -2.99 16.63 12.33
C TYR A 75 -4.49 16.77 12.58
N GLU A 76 -5.27 16.26 11.67
CA GLU A 76 -6.72 16.18 11.79
C GLU A 76 -7.19 14.76 11.45
N VAL A 77 -8.35 14.36 11.96
CA VAL A 77 -8.99 13.08 11.70
C VAL A 77 -10.33 13.34 11.01
N ILE A 78 -10.52 12.74 9.84
CA ILE A 78 -11.74 12.84 9.04
C ILE A 78 -12.40 11.47 9.00
N VAL A 79 -13.52 11.33 9.69
CA VAL A 79 -14.29 10.10 9.76
C VAL A 79 -15.49 10.20 8.83
N PHE A 80 -15.70 9.20 7.98
CA PHE A 80 -16.88 9.10 7.13
C PHE A 80 -17.71 7.88 7.56
N THR A 81 -18.88 8.11 8.16
CA THR A 81 -19.87 7.06 8.44
C THR A 81 -20.76 6.88 7.22
N ASN A 82 -20.52 5.75 6.52
CA ASN A 82 -21.21 5.42 5.27
C ASN A 82 -22.30 4.39 5.50
N ASN A 83 -23.57 4.77 5.32
CA ASN A 83 -24.71 3.86 5.43
C ASN A 83 -24.70 3.06 6.73
N CYS A 84 -24.26 3.67 7.84
CA CYS A 84 -24.27 3.03 9.16
C CYS A 84 -25.70 2.93 9.68
N VAL A 85 -26.03 1.77 10.24
CA VAL A 85 -27.30 1.51 10.92
C VAL A 85 -27.13 1.37 12.43
N ASP A 86 -25.88 1.39 12.92
CA ASP A 86 -25.51 1.34 14.32
C ASP A 86 -25.15 2.73 14.89
N GLU A 87 -24.63 2.78 16.12
CA GLU A 87 -24.28 4.00 16.83
C GLU A 87 -22.95 4.63 16.39
N SER A 88 -22.33 4.19 15.29
CA SER A 88 -21.01 4.66 14.87
C SER A 88 -20.93 6.18 14.75
N ALA A 89 -21.92 6.84 14.11
CA ALA A 89 -21.93 8.30 13.98
C ALA A 89 -22.10 9.03 15.32
N ALA A 90 -22.90 8.46 16.25
CA ALA A 90 -23.08 9.02 17.59
C ALA A 90 -21.78 8.94 18.40
N ILE A 91 -21.05 7.83 18.31
CA ILE A 91 -19.74 7.64 18.95
C ILE A 91 -18.76 8.70 18.49
N VAL A 92 -18.61 8.94 17.18
CA VAL A 92 -17.69 9.99 16.66
C VAL A 92 -18.07 11.37 17.19
N ARG A 93 -19.38 11.72 17.17
CA ARG A 93 -19.85 13.02 17.68
C ARG A 93 -19.57 13.19 19.18
N GLN A 94 -19.75 12.13 19.96
CA GLN A 94 -19.48 12.13 21.40
C GLN A 94 -17.97 12.27 21.64
N PHE A 95 -17.16 11.47 20.96
CA PHE A 95 -15.71 11.49 21.10
C PHE A 95 -15.12 12.87 20.74
N ALA A 96 -15.55 13.49 19.64
CA ALA A 96 -15.11 14.81 19.24
C ALA A 96 -15.48 15.90 20.28
N ARG A 97 -16.63 15.77 20.99
CA ARG A 97 -16.99 16.69 22.10
C ARG A 97 -16.15 16.47 23.35
N GLN A 98 -15.69 15.25 23.61
CA GLN A 98 -14.85 14.90 24.75
C GLN A 98 -13.38 15.32 24.54
N HIS A 99 -12.95 15.45 23.28
CA HIS A 99 -11.59 15.80 22.86
C HIS A 99 -11.57 17.09 21.98
N PRO A 100 -12.04 18.23 22.50
CA PRO A 100 -12.19 19.49 21.75
C PRO A 100 -10.86 20.07 21.25
N GLU A 101 -9.74 19.68 21.86
CA GLU A 101 -8.38 20.05 21.46
C GLU A 101 -7.96 19.41 20.13
N HIS A 102 -8.53 18.25 19.77
CA HIS A 102 -8.26 17.55 18.52
C HIS A 102 -9.19 18.00 17.38
N GLN A 103 -8.68 18.02 16.18
CA GLN A 103 -9.46 18.31 14.97
C GLN A 103 -10.10 17.01 14.44
N ILE A 104 -11.27 16.65 14.98
CA ILE A 104 -12.03 15.46 14.57
C ILE A 104 -13.27 15.94 13.80
N HIS A 105 -13.39 15.50 12.55
CA HIS A 105 -14.46 15.84 11.63
C HIS A 105 -15.28 14.61 11.29
N LEU A 106 -16.61 14.71 11.36
CA LEU A 106 -17.53 13.65 10.94
C LEU A 106 -18.22 14.06 9.65
N ILE A 107 -18.16 13.20 8.67
CA ILE A 107 -19.01 13.18 7.49
C ILE A 107 -19.96 12.00 7.67
N ASP A 108 -21.26 12.28 7.84
CA ASP A 108 -22.28 11.26 8.08
C ASP A 108 -23.25 11.27 6.89
N GLN A 109 -23.12 10.29 6.00
CA GLN A 109 -23.89 10.26 4.76
C GLN A 109 -24.32 8.84 4.39
N THR A 110 -25.51 8.75 3.78
CA THR A 110 -25.99 7.56 3.11
C THR A 110 -25.77 7.72 1.62
N LEU A 111 -24.84 6.94 1.06
CA LEU A 111 -24.60 6.89 -0.38
C LEU A 111 -25.60 5.94 -1.05
N PRO A 112 -25.91 6.14 -2.35
CA PRO A 112 -26.64 5.17 -3.14
C PRO A 112 -26.00 3.79 -3.09
N PRO A 113 -26.75 2.67 -3.17
CA PRO A 113 -26.21 1.33 -3.03
C PRO A 113 -25.03 1.02 -3.94
N GLU A 114 -25.03 1.53 -5.16
CA GLU A 114 -23.98 1.37 -6.17
C GLU A 114 -22.69 2.13 -5.83
N GLU A 115 -22.79 3.19 -5.03
CA GLU A 115 -21.65 3.99 -4.55
C GLU A 115 -21.22 3.64 -3.12
N ALA A 116 -22.03 2.86 -2.40
CA ALA A 116 -21.78 2.53 -0.98
C ALA A 116 -20.68 1.46 -0.80
N CYS A 117 -19.58 1.59 -1.51
CA CYS A 117 -18.41 0.70 -1.46
C CYS A 117 -17.18 1.39 -0.86
N ILE A 118 -16.23 0.59 -0.38
CA ILE A 118 -15.04 1.10 0.31
C ILE A 118 -14.21 2.04 -0.56
N GLY A 119 -14.03 1.73 -1.85
CA GLY A 119 -13.24 2.57 -2.75
C GLY A 119 -13.86 3.94 -2.96
N ARG A 120 -15.19 4.02 -3.11
CA ARG A 120 -15.87 5.30 -3.25
C ARG A 120 -15.80 6.14 -1.97
N VAL A 121 -16.02 5.51 -0.82
CA VAL A 121 -15.94 6.20 0.49
C VAL A 121 -14.52 6.70 0.75
N ARG A 122 -13.51 5.87 0.51
CA ARG A 122 -12.11 6.27 0.68
C ARG A 122 -11.71 7.34 -0.32
N GLN A 123 -12.17 7.28 -1.57
CA GLN A 123 -11.97 8.34 -2.56
C GLN A 123 -12.53 9.67 -2.05
N ILE A 124 -13.79 9.72 -1.63
CA ILE A 124 -14.43 10.94 -1.10
C ILE A 124 -13.62 11.52 0.06
N LEU A 125 -13.18 10.67 0.98
CA LEU A 125 -12.36 11.06 2.12
C LEU A 125 -11.00 11.64 1.70
N MET A 126 -10.32 10.97 0.78
CA MET A 126 -8.99 11.40 0.33
C MET A 126 -9.06 12.66 -0.53
N ASP A 127 -10.10 12.83 -1.35
CA ASP A 127 -10.36 14.05 -2.11
C ASP A 127 -10.63 15.24 -1.18
N GLU A 128 -11.40 15.02 -0.11
CA GLU A 128 -11.61 16.02 0.93
C GLU A 128 -10.30 16.37 1.65
N ALA A 129 -9.51 15.35 2.04
CA ALA A 129 -8.20 15.55 2.65
C ALA A 129 -7.25 16.31 1.72
N TYR A 130 -7.19 15.95 0.42
CA TYR A 130 -6.41 16.67 -0.59
C TYR A 130 -6.78 18.15 -0.65
N ARG A 131 -8.06 18.47 -0.79
CA ARG A 131 -8.55 19.84 -0.84
C ARG A 131 -8.17 20.62 0.41
N ARG A 132 -8.24 20.01 1.58
CA ARG A 132 -7.88 20.61 2.86
C ARG A 132 -6.37 20.86 2.94
N ARG A 133 -5.53 19.97 2.40
CA ARG A 133 -4.07 20.18 2.32
C ARG A 133 -3.72 21.33 1.38
N CYS A 134 -4.39 21.43 0.23
CA CYS A 134 -4.25 22.59 -0.66
C CYS A 134 -4.66 23.91 0.00
N TRP A 135 -5.69 23.89 0.86
CA TRP A 135 -6.15 25.07 1.57
C TRP A 135 -5.10 25.64 2.53
N VAL A 136 -4.37 24.79 3.21
CA VAL A 136 -3.31 25.23 4.16
C VAL A 136 -2.04 25.66 3.42
N ALA A 137 -1.90 25.35 2.14
CA ALA A 137 -0.71 25.62 1.31
C ALA A 137 0.60 25.13 1.95
N GLN A 138 0.53 24.00 2.68
CA GLN A 138 1.71 23.35 3.24
C GLN A 138 2.37 22.48 2.16
N PRO A 139 3.66 22.73 1.83
CA PRO A 139 4.34 21.99 0.74
C PRO A 139 4.46 20.48 0.96
N GLN A 140 4.28 20.02 2.19
CA GLN A 140 4.44 18.60 2.57
C GLN A 140 3.18 18.02 3.20
N GLY A 141 1.99 18.47 2.76
CA GLY A 141 0.74 17.94 3.27
C GLY A 141 0.60 16.44 3.01
N ILE A 142 0.25 15.67 4.04
CA ILE A 142 0.15 14.21 4.00
C ILE A 142 -1.31 13.80 4.14
N ILE A 143 -1.73 12.82 3.33
CA ILE A 143 -3.00 12.12 3.43
C ILE A 143 -2.68 10.72 3.95
N ALA A 144 -3.23 10.33 5.09
CA ALA A 144 -3.02 9.03 5.71
C ALA A 144 -4.35 8.28 5.85
N SER A 145 -4.35 6.97 5.66
CA SER A 145 -5.54 6.12 5.74
C SER A 145 -5.39 5.05 6.81
N THR A 146 -6.45 4.89 7.62
CA THR A 146 -6.65 3.73 8.49
C THR A 146 -8.13 3.35 8.50
N ASP A 147 -8.47 2.14 8.99
CA ASP A 147 -9.85 1.65 9.00
C ASP A 147 -10.52 1.84 10.37
N GLY A 148 -11.86 1.87 10.41
CA GLY A 148 -12.66 2.08 11.63
C GLY A 148 -12.59 0.95 12.67
N ASP A 149 -12.00 -0.21 12.32
CA ASP A 149 -11.73 -1.34 13.22
C ASP A 149 -10.24 -1.55 13.52
N SER A 150 -9.43 -0.52 13.27
CA SER A 150 -7.97 -0.58 13.33
C SER A 150 -7.41 0.35 14.38
N ARG A 151 -6.43 -0.12 15.15
CA ARG A 151 -5.71 0.67 16.15
C ARG A 151 -4.31 0.97 15.64
N VAL A 152 -4.03 2.25 15.46
CA VAL A 152 -2.68 2.73 15.10
C VAL A 152 -1.75 2.61 16.32
N ASP A 153 -0.46 2.40 16.09
CA ASP A 153 0.56 2.46 17.12
C ASP A 153 0.71 3.90 17.65
N ARG A 154 1.12 4.07 18.90
CA ARG A 154 1.31 5.40 19.51
C ARG A 154 2.31 6.27 18.77
N GLN A 155 3.23 5.70 18.04
CA GLN A 155 4.24 6.41 17.24
C GLN A 155 3.90 6.44 15.74
N TRP A 156 2.64 6.15 15.37
CA TRP A 156 2.24 5.98 13.97
C TRP A 156 2.42 7.25 13.14
N ILE A 157 2.05 8.43 13.69
CA ILE A 157 2.25 9.72 13.02
C ILE A 157 3.74 10.07 12.96
N ALA A 158 4.49 9.86 14.05
CA ALA A 158 5.94 10.09 14.07
C ALA A 158 6.67 9.22 13.05
N ALA A 159 6.31 7.92 12.96
CA ALA A 159 6.87 6.99 11.99
C ALA A 159 6.58 7.42 10.54
N MET A 160 5.37 7.91 10.29
CA MET A 160 4.97 8.45 9.00
C MET A 160 5.81 9.67 8.62
N LEU A 161 5.85 10.69 9.47
CA LEU A 161 6.61 11.92 9.24
C LEU A 161 8.10 11.62 9.00
N HIS A 162 8.68 10.71 9.78
CA HIS A 162 10.06 10.26 9.59
C HIS A 162 10.35 9.72 8.17
N GLU A 163 9.46 8.91 7.61
CA GLU A 163 9.68 8.37 6.27
C GLU A 163 9.52 9.45 5.18
N PHE A 164 8.60 10.40 5.36
CA PHE A 164 8.45 11.55 4.44
C PHE A 164 9.64 12.51 4.50
N GLU A 165 10.18 12.78 5.69
CA GLU A 165 11.42 13.56 5.85
C GLU A 165 12.62 12.93 5.12
N ARG A 166 12.62 11.61 4.98
CA ARG A 166 13.61 10.84 4.21
C ARG A 166 13.32 10.83 2.70
N GLY A 167 12.29 11.52 2.26
CA GLY A 167 11.96 11.71 0.85
C GLY A 167 11.04 10.65 0.27
N ALA A 168 10.22 9.97 1.07
CA ALA A 168 9.14 9.12 0.57
C ALA A 168 8.06 9.97 -0.08
N ASP A 169 7.49 9.50 -1.18
CA ASP A 169 6.27 10.04 -1.79
C ASP A 169 5.03 9.33 -1.26
N ALA A 170 5.20 8.06 -0.87
CA ALA A 170 4.16 7.26 -0.21
C ALA A 170 4.78 6.23 0.74
N VAL A 171 4.02 5.87 1.77
CA VAL A 171 4.43 4.90 2.79
C VAL A 171 3.33 3.86 2.97
N GLY A 172 3.66 2.57 2.79
CA GLY A 172 2.85 1.47 3.27
C GLY A 172 3.35 1.05 4.66
N GLY A 173 2.45 1.00 5.64
CA GLY A 173 2.79 0.58 6.99
C GLY A 173 2.49 -0.91 7.24
N ARG A 174 3.07 -1.46 8.30
CA ARG A 174 2.87 -2.84 8.72
C ARG A 174 1.51 -3.00 9.41
N THR A 175 0.64 -3.80 8.82
CA THR A 175 -0.64 -4.19 9.40
C THR A 175 -0.54 -5.59 10.01
N VAL A 176 -0.92 -5.72 11.28
CA VAL A 176 -0.97 -6.99 12.01
C VAL A 176 -2.39 -7.25 12.54
N THR A 177 -2.78 -8.51 12.59
CA THR A 177 -4.09 -8.88 13.17
C THR A 177 -4.04 -8.87 14.69
N GLN A 178 -5.14 -8.50 15.34
CA GLN A 178 -5.31 -8.56 16.79
C GLN A 178 -5.03 -9.98 17.31
N ARG A 179 -4.08 -10.08 18.27
CA ARG A 179 -3.55 -11.38 18.72
C ARG A 179 -4.63 -12.28 19.33
N ALA A 180 -5.53 -11.72 20.15
CA ALA A 180 -6.61 -12.50 20.79
C ALA A 180 -7.56 -13.08 19.74
N GLN A 181 -8.04 -12.27 18.80
CA GLN A 181 -8.93 -12.71 17.73
C GLN A 181 -8.25 -13.72 16.78
N ARG A 182 -6.98 -13.48 16.42
CA ARG A 182 -6.22 -14.45 15.62
C ARG A 182 -6.04 -15.79 16.35
N ASN A 183 -5.83 -15.78 17.66
CA ASN A 183 -5.71 -17.00 18.46
C ASN A 183 -7.04 -17.74 18.62
N ALA A 184 -8.17 -17.06 18.48
CA ALA A 184 -9.51 -17.66 18.49
C ALA A 184 -9.86 -18.40 17.17
N LEU A 185 -9.11 -18.16 16.08
CA LEU A 185 -9.25 -18.94 14.85
C LEU A 185 -8.91 -20.41 15.12
N ASP A 186 -9.56 -21.35 14.41
CA ASP A 186 -9.15 -22.74 14.46
C ASP A 186 -7.66 -22.92 14.06
N ALA A 187 -7.03 -23.96 14.59
CA ALA A 187 -5.58 -24.14 14.48
C ALA A 187 -5.09 -24.21 13.03
N ARG A 188 -5.87 -24.82 12.13
CA ARG A 188 -5.50 -24.98 10.71
C ARG A 188 -5.66 -23.69 9.94
N THR A 189 -6.76 -22.96 10.13
CA THR A 189 -6.99 -21.61 9.57
C THR A 189 -5.87 -20.67 10.00
N ARG A 190 -5.57 -20.61 11.30
CA ARG A 190 -4.48 -19.79 11.83
C ARG A 190 -3.13 -20.17 11.23
N ALA A 191 -2.82 -21.47 11.15
CA ALA A 191 -1.57 -21.93 10.56
C ALA A 191 -1.45 -21.56 9.07
N THR A 192 -2.53 -21.70 8.28
CA THR A 192 -2.57 -21.32 6.87
C THR A 192 -2.36 -19.81 6.70
N TYR A 193 -3.02 -19.00 7.53
CA TYR A 193 -2.82 -17.55 7.53
C TYR A 193 -1.37 -17.16 7.83
N LEU A 194 -0.76 -17.73 8.87
CA LEU A 194 0.62 -17.43 9.23
C LEU A 194 1.62 -17.89 8.16
N ARG A 195 1.37 -19.04 7.53
CA ARG A 195 2.15 -19.50 6.36
C ARG A 195 2.02 -18.54 5.18
N PHE A 196 0.82 -18.07 4.88
CA PHE A 196 0.59 -17.08 3.82
C PHE A 196 1.36 -15.79 4.08
N VAL A 197 1.31 -15.26 5.30
CA VAL A 197 2.11 -14.09 5.70
C VAL A 197 3.60 -14.38 5.53
N GLY A 198 4.09 -15.52 6.03
CA GLY A 198 5.49 -15.93 5.88
C GLY A 198 5.93 -16.08 4.42
N TYR A 199 5.09 -16.67 3.57
CA TYR A 199 5.32 -16.80 2.13
C TYR A 199 5.51 -15.42 1.47
N ARG A 200 4.65 -14.44 1.79
CA ARG A 200 4.75 -13.07 1.25
C ARG A 200 6.05 -12.38 1.70
N TYR A 201 6.46 -12.57 2.96
CA TYR A 201 7.74 -12.05 3.44
C TYR A 201 8.95 -12.68 2.75
N LEU A 202 8.92 -13.99 2.48
CA LEU A 202 9.99 -14.67 1.75
C LEU A 202 10.11 -14.17 0.31
N ILE A 203 8.98 -13.89 -0.35
CA ILE A 203 8.98 -13.23 -1.68
C ILE A 203 9.68 -11.88 -1.60
N LYS A 204 9.35 -11.05 -0.59
CA LYS A 204 9.97 -9.72 -0.45
C LYS A 204 11.48 -9.82 -0.20
N GLN A 205 11.92 -10.78 0.64
CA GLN A 205 13.34 -11.03 0.83
C GLN A 205 14.05 -11.53 -0.45
N LEU A 206 13.36 -12.33 -1.27
CA LEU A 206 13.89 -12.76 -2.56
C LEU A 206 14.01 -11.59 -3.53
N GLU A 207 13.04 -10.67 -3.51
CA GLU A 207 13.08 -9.42 -4.26
C GLU A 207 14.28 -8.56 -3.83
N ASP A 208 14.54 -8.41 -2.53
CA ASP A 208 15.71 -7.69 -2.02
C ASP A 208 17.04 -8.23 -2.56
N CYS A 209 17.12 -9.55 -2.74
CA CYS A 209 18.34 -10.19 -3.27
C CYS A 209 18.46 -10.07 -4.81
N LEU A 210 17.35 -10.12 -5.53
CA LEU A 210 17.35 -10.25 -7.00
C LEU A 210 17.13 -8.93 -7.73
N ASP A 211 16.30 -8.08 -7.17
CA ASP A 211 15.81 -6.84 -7.78
C ASP A 211 15.63 -5.75 -6.72
N PRO A 212 16.71 -5.35 -6.02
CA PRO A 212 16.65 -4.39 -4.94
C PRO A 212 16.13 -3.03 -5.44
N ASP A 213 15.26 -2.43 -4.64
CA ASP A 213 14.80 -1.07 -4.85
C ASP A 213 15.80 -0.10 -4.22
N PRO A 214 16.27 0.94 -4.93
CA PRO A 214 17.26 1.87 -4.39
C PRO A 214 16.70 2.77 -3.28
N PHE A 215 15.39 2.97 -3.22
CA PHE A 215 14.74 3.79 -2.21
C PHE A 215 14.16 2.95 -1.07
N ASP A 216 13.40 1.90 -1.39
CA ASP A 216 12.76 1.01 -0.42
C ASP A 216 13.75 -0.08 0.06
N CYS A 217 14.79 0.34 0.81
CA CYS A 217 15.83 -0.55 1.29
C CYS A 217 15.34 -1.46 2.43
N PRO A 218 15.91 -2.69 2.58
CA PRO A 218 15.67 -3.54 3.74
C PRO A 218 16.08 -2.87 5.08
N PRO A 219 15.36 -3.16 6.20
CA PRO A 219 14.24 -4.08 6.30
C PRO A 219 12.95 -3.47 5.75
N ARG A 220 12.20 -4.27 4.95
CA ARG A 220 10.92 -3.87 4.38
C ARG A 220 9.93 -5.02 4.33
N HIS A 221 8.64 -4.69 4.24
CA HIS A 221 7.56 -5.66 4.06
C HIS A 221 6.84 -5.46 2.72
N TYR A 222 5.75 -6.21 2.50
CA TYR A 222 5.01 -6.25 1.24
C TYR A 222 3.66 -5.49 1.27
N GLN A 223 3.30 -4.91 2.43
CA GLN A 223 1.94 -4.42 2.67
C GLN A 223 1.81 -2.95 2.24
N PHE A 224 0.77 -2.68 1.47
CA PHE A 224 0.25 -1.36 1.18
C PHE A 224 -1.28 -1.52 1.19
N PHE A 225 -1.87 -1.48 2.38
CA PHE A 225 -3.27 -1.79 2.60
C PHE A 225 -4.06 -0.56 3.04
N GLY A 226 -5.34 -0.49 2.66
CA GLY A 226 -6.25 0.59 3.02
C GLY A 226 -6.23 0.99 4.48
N ALA A 227 -6.02 0.00 5.37
CA ALA A 227 -5.90 0.19 6.81
C ALA A 227 -4.60 0.89 7.26
N ASN A 228 -3.58 1.03 6.41
CA ASN A 228 -2.28 1.56 6.84
C ASN A 228 -1.40 2.01 5.68
N PHE A 229 -1.73 3.13 5.07
CA PHE A 229 -0.85 3.82 4.13
C PHE A 229 -0.94 5.34 4.29
N ALA A 230 0.06 6.02 3.77
CA ALA A 230 0.08 7.48 3.65
C ALA A 230 0.78 7.89 2.36
N LEU A 231 0.44 9.06 1.82
CA LEU A 231 1.12 9.65 0.67
C LEU A 231 1.05 11.18 0.74
N THR A 232 1.95 11.84 0.02
CA THR A 232 1.87 13.30 -0.11
C THR A 232 0.63 13.68 -0.90
N HIS A 233 0.02 14.82 -0.58
CA HIS A 233 -1.14 15.31 -1.32
C HIS A 233 -0.79 15.62 -2.79
N GLU A 234 0.44 16.04 -3.05
CA GLU A 234 0.96 16.26 -4.42
C GLU A 234 0.97 14.94 -5.20
N MET A 235 1.52 13.87 -4.60
CA MET A 235 1.56 12.56 -5.25
C MET A 235 0.15 12.00 -5.47
N TYR A 236 -0.78 12.22 -4.52
CA TYR A 236 -2.18 11.86 -4.69
C TYR A 236 -2.80 12.48 -5.95
N ALA A 237 -2.54 13.77 -6.17
CA ALA A 237 -3.01 14.46 -7.37
C ALA A 237 -2.32 13.95 -8.64
N LEU A 238 -0.99 13.76 -8.61
CA LEU A 238 -0.18 13.32 -9.75
C LEU A 238 -0.60 11.95 -10.29
N VAL A 239 -1.00 11.03 -9.43
CA VAL A 239 -1.50 9.71 -9.85
C VAL A 239 -2.99 9.69 -10.20
N GLY A 240 -3.67 10.86 -10.18
CA GLY A 240 -5.08 10.98 -10.54
C GLY A 240 -6.08 10.61 -9.44
N GLY A 241 -5.63 10.57 -8.17
CA GLY A 241 -6.46 10.23 -7.02
C GLY A 241 -6.66 8.73 -6.78
N LEU A 242 -7.57 8.40 -5.88
CA LEU A 242 -7.92 7.00 -5.58
C LEU A 242 -9.05 6.53 -6.53
N PRO A 243 -8.89 5.42 -7.28
CA PRO A 243 -9.96 4.90 -8.11
C PRO A 243 -11.11 4.36 -7.23
N PRO A 244 -12.38 4.71 -7.55
CA PRO A 244 -13.56 4.31 -6.77
C PRO A 244 -13.98 2.86 -7.04
N LEU A 245 -13.05 1.93 -6.93
CA LEU A 245 -13.31 0.52 -7.15
C LEU A 245 -14.12 -0.08 -5.99
N PRO A 246 -15.05 -1.00 -6.25
CA PRO A 246 -15.77 -1.69 -5.18
C PRO A 246 -14.86 -2.38 -4.17
N THR A 247 -13.67 -2.82 -4.62
CA THR A 247 -12.63 -3.47 -3.81
C THR A 247 -11.27 -3.35 -4.51
N GLY A 248 -10.16 -3.40 -3.73
CA GLY A 248 -8.80 -3.35 -4.27
C GLY A 248 -8.36 -1.94 -4.70
N GLU A 249 -9.02 -0.91 -4.21
CA GLU A 249 -8.70 0.49 -4.46
C GLU A 249 -7.30 0.87 -3.97
N ASP A 250 -6.86 0.26 -2.85
CA ASP A 250 -5.52 0.42 -2.29
C ASP A 250 -4.45 -0.24 -3.15
N VAL A 251 -4.75 -1.42 -3.71
CA VAL A 251 -3.88 -2.10 -4.68
C VAL A 251 -3.76 -1.28 -5.95
N ALA A 252 -4.87 -0.75 -6.46
CA ALA A 252 -4.88 0.09 -7.67
C ALA A 252 -4.12 1.40 -7.45
N LEU A 253 -4.29 2.06 -6.30
CA LEU A 253 -3.50 3.24 -5.93
C LEU A 253 -1.99 2.90 -5.85
N HIS A 254 -1.63 1.79 -5.20
CA HIS A 254 -0.24 1.35 -5.12
C HIS A 254 0.36 1.10 -6.51
N GLN A 255 -0.39 0.46 -7.40
CA GLN A 255 0.04 0.24 -8.79
C GLN A 255 0.23 1.56 -9.54
N ALA A 256 -0.68 2.53 -9.38
CA ALA A 256 -0.55 3.86 -9.99
C ALA A 256 0.69 4.60 -9.48
N LEU A 257 0.98 4.54 -8.16
CA LEU A 257 2.18 5.10 -7.56
C LEU A 257 3.46 4.49 -8.16
N LEU A 258 3.51 3.15 -8.27
CA LEU A 258 4.65 2.44 -8.86
C LEU A 258 4.79 2.73 -10.36
N ALA A 259 3.68 2.80 -11.09
CA ALA A 259 3.67 3.15 -12.52
C ALA A 259 4.18 4.58 -12.73
N PHE A 260 3.82 5.50 -11.87
CA PHE A 260 4.31 6.88 -11.89
C PHE A 260 5.80 7.02 -11.51
N GLY A 261 6.36 6.01 -10.84
CA GLY A 261 7.75 6.04 -10.35
C GLY A 261 7.90 6.68 -8.97
N ALA A 262 6.80 6.73 -8.19
CA ALA A 262 6.82 7.25 -6.83
C ALA A 262 7.80 6.48 -5.94
N LYS A 263 8.44 7.18 -5.01
CA LYS A 263 9.29 6.61 -3.97
C LYS A 263 8.41 6.04 -2.85
N VAL A 264 8.02 4.77 -3.01
CA VAL A 264 7.17 4.07 -2.04
C VAL A 264 8.04 3.38 -1.00
N ARG A 265 7.82 3.69 0.28
CA ARG A 265 8.49 3.03 1.40
C ARG A 265 7.55 2.03 2.09
N HIS A 266 8.02 0.80 2.34
CA HIS A 266 7.31 -0.20 3.15
C HIS A 266 7.92 -0.24 4.55
N SER A 267 7.40 0.59 5.47
CA SER A 267 8.00 0.84 6.78
C SER A 267 7.46 -0.07 7.88
N PHE A 268 8.36 -0.72 8.61
CA PHE A 268 8.02 -1.46 9.84
C PHE A 268 7.66 -0.55 11.02
N LEU A 269 8.08 0.71 10.98
CA LEU A 269 7.84 1.67 12.06
C LEU A 269 6.35 2.09 12.09
N MET A 270 5.75 2.30 10.92
CA MET A 270 4.35 2.67 10.77
C MET A 270 3.46 1.43 10.95
N LYS A 271 2.96 1.18 12.15
CA LYS A 271 2.27 -0.06 12.51
C LYS A 271 0.80 0.17 12.86
N VAL A 272 -0.05 -0.75 12.42
CA VAL A 272 -1.49 -0.81 12.74
C VAL A 272 -1.86 -2.22 13.17
N THR A 273 -2.75 -2.32 14.17
CA THR A 273 -3.37 -3.57 14.58
C THR A 273 -4.84 -3.56 14.17
N THR A 274 -5.23 -4.46 13.27
CA THR A 274 -6.61 -4.56 12.75
C THR A 274 -7.33 -5.81 13.25
N SER A 275 -8.65 -5.83 13.08
CA SER A 275 -9.51 -6.96 13.41
C SER A 275 -9.12 -8.22 12.62
N ALA A 276 -9.27 -9.40 13.23
CA ALA A 276 -9.15 -10.71 12.58
C ALA A 276 -10.53 -11.38 12.39
N ARG A 277 -11.59 -10.61 12.27
CA ARG A 277 -12.95 -11.09 11.99
C ARG A 277 -13.01 -11.82 10.65
N GLN A 278 -13.94 -12.77 10.53
CA GLN A 278 -14.15 -13.56 9.30
C GLN A 278 -15.36 -13.07 8.48
N GLN A 279 -16.08 -12.09 8.99
CA GLN A 279 -17.17 -11.41 8.28
C GLN A 279 -16.74 -9.97 8.03
N GLY A 280 -16.40 -9.69 6.79
CA GLY A 280 -15.98 -8.37 6.32
C GLY A 280 -17.17 -7.54 5.84
N ARG A 281 -16.97 -6.22 5.75
CA ARG A 281 -17.89 -5.27 5.10
C ARG A 281 -17.45 -4.92 3.67
N ALA A 282 -16.20 -5.21 3.33
CA ALA A 282 -15.64 -5.08 1.99
C ALA A 282 -15.26 -6.46 1.45
N SER A 283 -15.62 -6.75 0.20
CA SER A 283 -15.21 -7.97 -0.50
C SER A 283 -13.70 -8.00 -0.77
N LEU A 284 -13.13 -9.21 -0.86
CA LEU A 284 -11.70 -9.47 -1.13
C LEU A 284 -10.72 -8.90 -0.09
N GLY A 285 -11.21 -8.43 1.07
CA GLY A 285 -10.39 -7.96 2.17
C GLY A 285 -9.79 -9.10 3.03
N LEU A 286 -9.19 -8.70 4.16
CA LEU A 286 -8.61 -9.64 5.13
C LEU A 286 -9.64 -10.64 5.67
N ALA A 287 -10.86 -10.19 5.95
CA ALA A 287 -11.92 -11.04 6.48
C ALA A 287 -12.30 -12.16 5.49
N ASP A 288 -12.45 -11.83 4.20
CA ASP A 288 -12.74 -12.83 3.16
C ASP A 288 -11.57 -13.80 2.99
N ARG A 289 -10.34 -13.32 3.12
CA ARG A 289 -9.16 -14.18 3.08
C ARG A 289 -9.14 -15.17 4.26
N LEU A 290 -9.50 -14.72 5.45
CA LEU A 290 -9.61 -15.59 6.62
C LEU A 290 -10.78 -16.57 6.48
N ALA A 291 -11.93 -16.14 5.95
CA ALA A 291 -13.06 -17.01 5.62
C ALA A 291 -12.68 -18.08 4.58
N GLN A 292 -11.94 -17.71 3.53
CA GLN A 292 -11.39 -18.67 2.57
C GLN A 292 -10.50 -19.72 3.24
N PHE A 293 -9.60 -19.30 4.13
CA PHE A 293 -8.73 -20.24 4.86
C PHE A 293 -9.54 -21.17 5.78
N GLN A 294 -10.62 -20.66 6.37
CA GLN A 294 -11.54 -21.48 7.17
C GLN A 294 -12.26 -22.52 6.31
N GLN A 295 -12.77 -22.15 5.14
CA GLN A 295 -13.39 -23.09 4.21
C GLN A 295 -12.41 -24.19 3.77
N LEU A 296 -11.17 -23.82 3.44
CA LEU A 296 -10.13 -24.80 3.13
C LEU A 296 -9.83 -25.73 4.31
N SER A 297 -9.81 -25.18 5.54
CA SER A 297 -9.65 -25.96 6.76
C SER A 297 -10.78 -26.99 6.94
N GLN A 298 -12.04 -26.57 6.79
CA GLN A 298 -13.23 -27.42 6.90
C GLN A 298 -13.24 -28.54 5.86
N HIS A 299 -12.84 -28.25 4.61
CA HIS A 299 -12.80 -29.23 3.54
C HIS A 299 -11.47 -30.02 3.46
N GLN A 300 -10.57 -29.83 4.43
CA GLN A 300 -9.24 -30.45 4.46
C GLN A 300 -8.40 -30.19 3.20
N GLN A 301 -8.67 -29.09 2.50
CA GLN A 301 -7.97 -28.68 1.30
C GLN A 301 -6.66 -27.94 1.62
N VAL A 302 -5.72 -28.00 0.67
CA VAL A 302 -4.42 -27.31 0.78
C VAL A 302 -4.52 -25.97 0.07
N PHE A 303 -3.99 -24.92 0.70
CA PHE A 303 -3.87 -23.63 0.06
C PHE A 303 -2.73 -23.66 -0.96
N LEU A 304 -3.06 -23.33 -2.20
CA LEU A 304 -2.12 -23.33 -3.33
C LEU A 304 -1.62 -21.92 -3.61
N VAL A 305 -0.35 -21.80 -3.95
CA VAL A 305 0.34 -20.54 -4.27
C VAL A 305 1.29 -20.72 -5.44
N GLU A 306 1.79 -19.63 -5.99
CA GLU A 306 2.82 -19.61 -7.01
C GLU A 306 4.12 -20.27 -6.49
N PRO A 307 4.79 -21.15 -7.25
CA PRO A 307 6.03 -21.78 -6.83
C PRO A 307 7.18 -20.78 -6.76
N GLY A 308 8.15 -21.00 -5.85
CA GLY A 308 9.30 -20.12 -5.69
C GLY A 308 10.12 -19.94 -6.96
N ALA A 309 10.14 -20.95 -7.85
CA ALA A 309 10.78 -20.87 -9.17
C ALA A 309 10.14 -19.81 -10.06
N ALA A 310 8.80 -19.74 -10.10
CA ALA A 310 8.08 -18.73 -10.86
C ALA A 310 8.33 -17.33 -10.29
N VAL A 311 8.27 -17.19 -8.97
CA VAL A 311 8.59 -15.92 -8.29
C VAL A 311 10.00 -15.45 -8.64
N GLU A 312 11.00 -16.32 -8.57
CA GLU A 312 12.38 -15.97 -8.94
C GLU A 312 12.49 -15.58 -10.42
N ALA A 313 11.85 -16.32 -11.32
CA ALA A 313 11.86 -16.02 -12.76
C ALA A 313 11.25 -14.64 -13.04
N LYS A 314 10.12 -14.32 -12.39
CA LYS A 314 9.46 -13.02 -12.49
C LYS A 314 10.36 -11.89 -12.02
N LEU A 315 10.98 -12.00 -10.85
CA LEU A 315 11.86 -10.99 -10.28
C LEU A 315 13.10 -10.74 -11.15
N ARG A 316 13.73 -11.81 -11.65
CA ARG A 316 14.85 -11.70 -12.58
C ARG A 316 14.45 -11.03 -13.89
N ALA A 317 13.30 -11.41 -14.44
CA ALA A 317 12.81 -10.82 -15.69
C ALA A 317 12.48 -9.33 -15.49
N ARG A 318 11.86 -8.94 -14.37
CA ARG A 318 11.56 -7.54 -14.01
C ARG A 318 12.84 -6.70 -13.89
N ARG A 319 13.86 -7.22 -13.20
CA ARG A 319 15.17 -6.56 -13.09
C ARG A 319 15.79 -6.33 -14.46
N ASP A 320 15.81 -7.37 -15.29
CA ASP A 320 16.47 -7.31 -16.60
C ASP A 320 15.67 -6.40 -17.56
N LEU A 321 14.34 -6.36 -17.42
CA LEU A 321 13.47 -5.43 -18.14
C LEU A 321 13.76 -3.97 -17.76
N ARG A 322 13.94 -3.65 -16.45
CA ARG A 322 14.34 -2.32 -16.01
C ARG A 322 15.71 -1.90 -16.56
N ARG A 323 16.66 -2.83 -16.62
CA ARG A 323 17.97 -2.56 -17.23
C ARG A 323 17.84 -2.30 -18.72
N TYR A 324 17.07 -3.12 -19.41
CA TYR A 324 16.78 -2.94 -20.83
C TYR A 324 16.15 -1.57 -21.10
N TRP A 325 15.12 -1.21 -20.31
CA TRP A 325 14.44 0.08 -20.40
C TRP A 325 15.39 1.27 -20.29
N ARG A 326 16.31 1.27 -19.32
CA ARG A 326 17.28 2.38 -19.14
C ARG A 326 18.15 2.57 -20.36
N HIS A 327 18.64 1.49 -20.98
CA HIS A 327 19.46 1.58 -22.18
C HIS A 327 18.66 1.96 -23.42
N TYR A 328 17.42 1.48 -23.53
CA TYR A 328 16.50 1.85 -24.58
C TYR A 328 16.17 3.34 -24.52
N SER A 329 15.80 3.87 -23.36
CA SER A 329 15.48 5.29 -23.15
C SER A 329 16.69 6.22 -23.29
N ALA A 330 17.92 5.70 -23.11
CA ALA A 330 19.17 6.44 -23.30
C ALA A 330 19.72 6.34 -24.73
N ASP A 331 18.99 5.69 -25.66
CA ASP A 331 19.41 5.43 -27.04
C ASP A 331 20.79 4.74 -27.15
N GLN A 332 21.03 3.73 -26.31
CA GLN A 332 22.26 2.95 -26.24
C GLN A 332 22.02 1.48 -26.63
N PRO A 333 21.63 1.18 -27.88
CA PRO A 333 21.23 -0.17 -28.29
C PRO A 333 22.34 -1.22 -28.19
N ALA A 334 23.59 -0.81 -28.28
CA ALA A 334 24.76 -1.71 -28.18
C ALA A 334 24.89 -2.37 -26.78
N LEU A 335 24.27 -1.79 -25.73
CA LEU A 335 24.30 -2.28 -24.36
C LEU A 335 23.06 -3.12 -23.99
N LEU A 336 22.11 -3.31 -24.92
CA LEU A 336 20.87 -4.04 -24.67
C LEU A 336 21.15 -5.55 -24.53
N ARG A 337 21.21 -6.00 -23.29
CA ARG A 337 21.35 -7.41 -22.92
C ARG A 337 20.57 -7.69 -21.64
N PRO A 338 19.73 -8.74 -21.59
CA PRO A 338 19.36 -9.70 -22.65
C PRO A 338 18.58 -9.08 -23.81
N THR A 339 18.44 -9.81 -24.93
CA THR A 339 17.64 -9.35 -26.08
C THR A 339 16.15 -9.25 -25.74
N LEU A 340 15.41 -8.40 -26.46
CA LEU A 340 13.96 -8.25 -26.28
C LEU A 340 13.23 -9.59 -26.46
N ALA A 341 13.64 -10.43 -27.44
CA ALA A 341 13.08 -11.77 -27.64
C ALA A 341 13.28 -12.68 -26.41
N SER A 342 14.47 -12.64 -25.80
CA SER A 342 14.75 -13.40 -24.58
C SER A 342 13.91 -12.92 -23.39
N LEU A 343 13.70 -11.61 -23.26
CA LEU A 343 12.82 -11.05 -22.23
C LEU A 343 11.37 -11.45 -22.45
N ALA A 344 10.86 -11.37 -23.68
CA ALA A 344 9.50 -11.77 -24.04
C ALA A 344 9.23 -13.25 -23.68
N THR A 345 10.16 -14.15 -24.03
CA THR A 345 10.07 -15.56 -23.67
C THR A 345 10.03 -15.77 -22.15
N ARG A 346 10.91 -15.10 -21.39
CA ARG A 346 11.00 -15.24 -19.94
C ARG A 346 9.80 -14.64 -19.19
N LEU A 347 9.16 -13.64 -19.80
CA LEU A 347 7.95 -13.02 -19.29
C LEU A 347 6.68 -13.75 -19.75
N ALA A 348 6.81 -14.78 -20.59
CA ALA A 348 5.67 -15.49 -21.17
C ALA A 348 4.69 -14.55 -21.89
N VAL A 349 5.23 -13.63 -22.70
CA VAL A 349 4.42 -12.69 -23.52
C VAL A 349 4.92 -12.70 -24.97
N PRO A 350 4.05 -12.37 -25.95
CA PRO A 350 4.49 -12.17 -27.34
C PRO A 350 5.50 -11.01 -27.45
N ILE A 351 6.50 -11.17 -28.31
CA ILE A 351 7.51 -10.11 -28.54
C ILE A 351 6.86 -8.81 -29.05
N THR A 352 5.84 -8.94 -29.89
CA THR A 352 5.09 -7.80 -30.44
C THR A 352 4.36 -7.00 -29.34
N MET A 353 3.76 -7.73 -28.37
CA MET A 353 3.15 -7.10 -27.18
C MET A 353 4.21 -6.34 -26.37
N LEU A 354 5.38 -6.96 -26.12
CA LEU A 354 6.44 -6.32 -25.35
C LEU A 354 6.98 -5.06 -26.05
N GLN A 355 7.16 -5.11 -27.38
CA GLN A 355 7.55 -3.95 -28.20
C GLN A 355 6.53 -2.81 -28.07
N GLN A 356 5.26 -3.12 -28.30
CA GLN A 356 4.18 -2.16 -28.19
C GLN A 356 4.09 -1.54 -26.79
N ALA A 357 4.19 -2.36 -25.75
CA ALA A 357 4.19 -1.88 -24.36
C ALA A 357 5.38 -0.95 -24.07
N MET A 358 6.56 -1.26 -24.62
CA MET A 358 7.75 -0.38 -24.48
C MET A 358 7.57 0.97 -25.19
N GLU A 359 6.91 1.02 -26.33
CA GLU A 359 6.65 2.26 -27.07
C GLU A 359 5.58 3.12 -26.39
N GLN A 360 4.62 2.49 -25.72
CA GLN A 360 3.47 3.17 -25.10
C GLN A 360 3.72 3.60 -23.65
N SER A 361 4.66 2.97 -22.97
CA SER A 361 4.90 3.25 -21.55
C SER A 361 5.81 4.47 -21.37
N SER A 362 5.51 5.28 -20.37
CA SER A 362 6.31 6.42 -19.93
C SER A 362 7.30 6.06 -18.82
N SER A 363 7.13 4.90 -18.19
CA SER A 363 7.95 4.45 -17.07
C SER A 363 8.15 2.93 -17.06
N PRO A 364 9.20 2.41 -16.39
CA PRO A 364 9.35 0.96 -16.18
C PRO A 364 8.20 0.33 -15.38
N GLY A 365 7.59 1.10 -14.48
CA GLY A 365 6.44 0.65 -13.69
C GLY A 365 5.21 0.43 -14.53
N GLU A 366 4.89 1.39 -15.41
CA GLU A 366 3.78 1.28 -16.37
C GLU A 366 3.99 0.12 -17.34
N LEU A 367 5.19 -0.02 -17.89
CA LEU A 367 5.56 -1.15 -18.75
C LEU A 367 5.31 -2.49 -18.05
N TYR A 368 5.74 -2.61 -16.80
CA TYR A 368 5.55 -3.85 -16.05
C TYR A 368 4.08 -4.12 -15.74
N GLN A 369 3.29 -3.10 -15.45
CA GLN A 369 1.85 -3.22 -15.24
C GLN A 369 1.13 -3.74 -16.51
N GLN A 370 1.46 -3.22 -17.69
CA GLN A 370 0.90 -3.70 -18.95
C GLN A 370 1.25 -5.19 -19.20
N ILE A 371 2.47 -5.59 -18.87
CA ILE A 371 2.91 -6.99 -18.97
C ILE A 371 2.11 -7.88 -18.02
N GLU A 372 1.95 -7.49 -16.75
CA GLU A 372 1.18 -8.27 -15.77
C GLU A 372 -0.30 -8.41 -16.17
N GLN A 373 -0.92 -7.33 -16.67
CA GLN A 373 -2.29 -7.37 -17.17
C GLN A 373 -2.43 -8.35 -18.33
N HIS A 374 -1.49 -8.33 -19.28
CA HIS A 374 -1.49 -9.28 -20.40
C HIS A 374 -1.30 -10.73 -19.93
N GLN A 375 -0.36 -10.97 -19.02
CA GLN A 375 -0.13 -12.30 -18.43
C GLN A 375 -1.38 -12.85 -17.74
N GLN A 376 -2.09 -12.01 -17.00
CA GLN A 376 -3.33 -12.38 -16.30
C GLN A 376 -4.45 -12.70 -17.29
N ALA A 377 -4.65 -11.85 -18.29
CA ALA A 377 -5.69 -12.02 -19.31
C ALA A 377 -5.47 -13.27 -20.19
N ALA A 378 -4.22 -13.56 -20.55
CA ALA A 378 -3.86 -14.67 -21.41
C ALA A 378 -3.72 -16.02 -20.68
N GLY A 379 -3.56 -16.02 -19.35
CA GLY A 379 -3.35 -17.23 -18.54
C GLY A 379 -2.01 -17.94 -18.74
N LEU A 380 -1.16 -17.46 -19.64
CA LEU A 380 0.09 -18.12 -20.06
C LEU A 380 1.08 -18.34 -18.92
N TRP A 381 1.12 -17.41 -17.96
CA TRP A 381 1.98 -17.54 -16.79
C TRP A 381 1.56 -18.71 -15.91
N GLN A 382 0.25 -18.89 -15.68
CA GLN A 382 -0.32 -19.98 -14.90
C GLN A 382 -0.15 -21.32 -15.59
N GLU A 383 -0.28 -21.36 -16.93
CA GLU A 383 0.01 -22.58 -17.70
C GLU A 383 1.47 -23.03 -17.58
N GLN A 384 2.40 -22.07 -17.64
CA GLN A 384 3.84 -22.37 -17.58
C GLN A 384 4.28 -22.87 -16.20
N TRP A 385 3.76 -22.27 -15.12
CA TRP A 385 4.29 -22.48 -13.78
C TRP A 385 3.37 -23.26 -12.86
N GLY A 386 2.06 -23.22 -13.08
CA GLY A 386 1.05 -23.82 -12.21
C GLY A 386 1.07 -23.26 -10.79
N THR A 387 0.48 -24.03 -9.87
CA THR A 387 0.47 -23.72 -8.43
C THR A 387 0.95 -24.91 -7.62
N VAL A 388 1.49 -24.66 -6.44
CA VAL A 388 1.96 -25.70 -5.50
C VAL A 388 1.43 -25.46 -4.09
N ALA A 389 1.45 -26.50 -3.26
CA ALA A 389 1.12 -26.34 -1.85
C ALA A 389 2.02 -25.30 -1.18
N ILE A 390 1.44 -24.43 -0.36
CA ILE A 390 2.16 -23.32 0.28
C ILE A 390 3.39 -23.77 1.08
N ASP A 391 3.35 -24.93 1.71
CA ASP A 391 4.50 -25.48 2.46
C ASP A 391 5.67 -25.80 1.52
N LYS A 392 5.40 -26.34 0.32
CA LYS A 392 6.42 -26.59 -0.70
C LYS A 392 7.01 -25.30 -1.23
N ALA A 393 6.15 -24.29 -1.50
CA ALA A 393 6.61 -22.99 -1.96
C ALA A 393 7.51 -22.29 -0.91
N ILE A 394 7.15 -22.35 0.37
CA ILE A 394 7.94 -21.81 1.47
C ILE A 394 9.32 -22.48 1.56
N ALA A 395 9.35 -23.83 1.48
CA ALA A 395 10.61 -24.59 1.51
C ALA A 395 11.52 -24.23 0.33
N ASP A 396 10.96 -24.14 -0.88
CA ASP A 396 11.70 -23.74 -2.10
C ASP A 396 12.23 -22.30 -2.00
N LEU A 397 11.42 -21.34 -1.55
CA LEU A 397 11.85 -19.96 -1.37
C LEU A 397 12.99 -19.84 -0.34
N ARG A 398 12.93 -20.57 0.77
CA ARG A 398 14.00 -20.60 1.77
C ARG A 398 15.30 -21.15 1.19
N LEU A 399 15.23 -22.21 0.38
CA LEU A 399 16.40 -22.79 -0.28
C LEU A 399 17.03 -21.81 -1.27
N ARG A 400 16.21 -21.11 -2.07
CA ARG A 400 16.67 -20.08 -3.02
C ARG A 400 17.35 -18.93 -2.31
N LEU A 401 16.74 -18.39 -1.26
CA LEU A 401 17.33 -17.34 -0.42
C LEU A 401 18.65 -17.78 0.18
N TYR A 402 18.73 -19.01 0.71
CA TYR A 402 19.98 -19.54 1.25
C TYR A 402 21.09 -19.56 0.17
N ARG A 403 20.81 -20.09 -1.02
CA ARG A 403 21.79 -20.14 -2.12
C ARG A 403 22.24 -18.75 -2.58
N LEU A 404 21.34 -17.81 -2.70
CA LEU A 404 21.66 -16.42 -3.09
C LEU A 404 22.55 -15.74 -2.06
N ARG A 405 22.27 -15.92 -0.76
CA ARG A 405 23.08 -15.35 0.32
C ARG A 405 24.48 -15.93 0.38
N GLN A 406 24.68 -17.19 0.00
CA GLN A 406 26.01 -17.81 -0.11
C GLN A 406 26.81 -17.27 -1.31
N GLN A 407 26.15 -16.84 -2.37
CA GLN A 407 26.78 -16.30 -3.58
C GLN A 407 27.17 -14.83 -3.46
N THR A 408 26.56 -14.09 -2.53
CA THR A 408 26.86 -12.67 -2.29
C THR A 408 27.70 -12.60 -1.02
N PRO A 409 29.01 -12.21 -1.10
CA PRO A 409 29.80 -11.96 0.11
C PRO A 409 29.05 -10.93 0.96
N ILE A 410 28.79 -11.26 2.22
CA ILE A 410 28.12 -10.39 3.17
C ILE A 410 28.99 -9.14 3.35
N ALA A 411 28.58 -8.02 2.81
CA ALA A 411 28.99 -6.74 3.38
C ALA A 411 28.36 -6.69 4.77
N THR A 412 29.22 -6.84 5.76
CA THR A 412 28.94 -6.98 7.18
C THR A 412 28.05 -5.87 7.72
N SER A 413 27.21 -6.25 8.66
CA SER A 413 26.47 -5.47 9.67
C SER A 413 25.12 -4.91 9.27
N LEU A 414 24.08 -5.76 9.41
CA LEU A 414 22.78 -5.28 9.87
C LEU A 414 22.81 -5.32 11.40
N PRO A 415 22.54 -4.23 12.13
CA PRO A 415 22.27 -4.30 13.54
C PRO A 415 21.00 -5.12 13.76
N LEU A 416 21.06 -6.09 14.66
CA LEU A 416 19.89 -6.77 15.20
C LEU A 416 19.03 -5.69 15.86
N LEU A 417 17.85 -5.45 15.33
CA LEU A 417 16.85 -4.63 16.00
C LEU A 417 16.37 -5.33 17.27
N PRO A 418 16.20 -4.60 18.36
CA PRO A 418 15.72 -5.11 19.64
C PRO A 418 14.27 -5.62 19.58
#